data_3570e046040f829760253d6ead9f614d
#
_entry.id   3570e046040f829760253d6ead9f614d
#
_cell.length_a   1.000
_cell.length_b   1.000
_cell.length_c   1.000
_cell.angle_alpha   90.00
_cell.angle_beta   90.00
_cell.angle_gamma   90.00
#
_symmetry.space_group_name_H-M   'P 1'
#
loop_
_entity.id
_entity.type
_entity.pdbx_description
1 polymer ?
#
loop_
_entity_poly.entity_id
_entity_poly.type
_entity_poly.pdbx_seq_one_letter_code
_entity_poly.pdbx_strand_id
1 'polypeptide(L)'
;SYFFLKIAKKLELKNIAEKVFGEKAKLHGIDFYFNPQSEKPVLDWHCDTAYSGRLDVKNFINQENYAIKFFFYLTDVSSDNGCLSYIPESNKITYALKKGIFDGTLKYKPYWSLNDYRNVIQEKEYYNYIKNLIGEDVIDKFLKISNFKENKIYSKNFFDNEIKKGGAIIFDETGIHRGSKTKFGDRIALRFFYKRNN
;
A
#
# COMPACT_ATOMS: atom_id res chain seq x y z
N SER A 1 -3.83 -9.09 -22.22
CA SER A 1 -3.44 -10.18 -23.11
C SER A 1 -4.00 -11.51 -22.60
N TYR A 2 -4.52 -12.35 -23.48
CA TYR A 2 -5.11 -13.66 -23.15
C TYR A 2 -4.17 -14.58 -22.34
N PHE A 3 -2.87 -14.49 -22.58
CA PHE A 3 -1.83 -15.22 -21.85
C PHE A 3 -1.88 -14.92 -20.33
N PHE A 4 -1.90 -13.65 -19.95
CA PHE A 4 -1.94 -13.28 -18.52
C PHE A 4 -3.25 -13.65 -17.84
N LEU A 5 -4.37 -13.64 -18.57
CA LEU A 5 -5.65 -14.14 -18.05
C LEU A 5 -5.60 -15.64 -17.74
N LYS A 6 -4.92 -16.42 -18.57
CA LYS A 6 -4.68 -17.85 -18.27
C LYS A 6 -3.83 -18.05 -17.02
N ILE A 7 -2.79 -17.24 -16.81
CA ILE A 7 -1.97 -17.27 -15.59
C ILE A 7 -2.85 -16.96 -14.38
N ALA A 8 -3.60 -15.87 -14.41
CA ALA A 8 -4.49 -15.48 -13.31
C ALA A 8 -5.49 -16.57 -12.95
N LYS A 9 -6.07 -17.24 -13.96
CA LYS A 9 -6.99 -18.37 -13.78
C LYS A 9 -6.28 -19.59 -13.18
N LYS A 10 -5.11 -19.97 -13.71
CA LYS A 10 -4.33 -21.12 -13.23
C LYS A 10 -3.89 -20.96 -11.77
N LEU A 11 -3.55 -19.73 -11.37
CA LEU A 11 -3.15 -19.40 -10.01
C LEU A 11 -4.34 -19.07 -9.10
N GLU A 12 -5.56 -19.20 -9.59
CA GLU A 12 -6.81 -18.95 -8.85
C GLU A 12 -6.86 -17.58 -8.16
N LEU A 13 -6.23 -16.56 -8.75
CA LEU A 13 -6.09 -15.24 -8.12
C LEU A 13 -7.43 -14.60 -7.79
N LYS A 14 -8.46 -14.84 -8.61
CA LYS A 14 -9.83 -14.37 -8.33
C LYS A 14 -10.37 -15.01 -7.06
N ASN A 15 -10.22 -16.31 -6.87
CA ASN A 15 -10.72 -17.02 -5.69
C ASN A 15 -10.02 -16.53 -4.41
N ILE A 16 -8.70 -16.23 -4.51
CA ILE A 16 -7.96 -15.64 -3.39
C ILE A 16 -8.49 -14.24 -3.07
N ALA A 17 -8.69 -13.40 -4.09
CA ALA A 17 -9.22 -12.05 -3.89
C ALA A 17 -10.64 -12.08 -3.28
N GLU A 18 -11.52 -12.97 -3.75
CA GLU A 18 -12.86 -13.14 -3.22
C GLU A 18 -12.87 -13.58 -1.75
N LYS A 19 -11.95 -14.48 -1.36
CA LYS A 19 -11.79 -14.86 0.06
C LYS A 19 -11.35 -13.67 0.93
N VAL A 20 -10.45 -12.82 0.44
CA VAL A 20 -9.99 -11.65 1.19
C VAL A 20 -11.07 -10.58 1.27
N PHE A 21 -11.83 -10.35 0.21
CA PHE A 21 -12.92 -9.38 0.22
C PHE A 21 -14.17 -9.86 0.98
N GLY A 22 -14.35 -11.16 1.12
CA GLY A 22 -15.62 -11.76 1.61
C GLY A 22 -16.77 -11.66 0.61
N GLU A 23 -16.49 -11.28 -0.63
CA GLU A 23 -17.46 -11.06 -1.70
C GLU A 23 -16.85 -11.26 -3.09
N LYS A 24 -17.66 -11.16 -4.15
CA LYS A 24 -17.19 -11.32 -5.53
C LYS A 24 -16.11 -10.29 -5.91
N ALA A 25 -15.10 -10.74 -6.61
CA ALA A 25 -14.01 -9.93 -7.10
C ALA A 25 -13.95 -9.90 -8.63
N LYS A 26 -13.51 -8.75 -9.17
CA LYS A 26 -13.29 -8.55 -10.59
C LYS A 26 -11.84 -8.15 -10.83
N LEU A 27 -11.19 -8.78 -11.80
CA LEU A 27 -9.88 -8.33 -12.29
C LEU A 27 -10.06 -6.94 -12.92
N HIS A 28 -9.38 -5.94 -12.34
CA HIS A 28 -9.44 -4.57 -12.77
C HIS A 28 -8.29 -4.20 -13.71
N GLY A 29 -7.12 -4.79 -13.51
CA GLY A 29 -5.98 -4.53 -14.38
C GLY A 29 -4.84 -5.53 -14.22
N ILE A 30 -4.00 -5.52 -15.23
CA ILE A 30 -2.74 -6.26 -15.28
C ILE A 30 -1.67 -5.29 -15.77
N ASP A 31 -0.61 -5.12 -14.98
CA ASP A 31 0.50 -4.24 -15.32
C ASP A 31 1.82 -5.00 -15.27
N PHE A 32 2.73 -4.57 -16.11
CA PHE A 32 4.10 -5.03 -16.14
C PHE A 32 5.02 -3.86 -15.76
N TYR A 33 5.86 -4.07 -14.75
CA TYR A 33 6.79 -3.07 -14.26
C TYR A 33 8.21 -3.46 -14.61
N PHE A 34 8.90 -2.55 -15.26
CA PHE A 34 10.34 -2.55 -15.42
C PHE A 34 10.91 -1.33 -14.72
N ASN A 35 11.68 -1.54 -13.66
CA ASN A 35 12.38 -0.49 -12.93
C ASN A 35 13.88 -0.73 -13.12
N PRO A 36 14.58 0.12 -13.87
CA PRO A 36 16.02 0.00 -14.06
C PRO A 36 16.78 0.23 -12.77
N GLN A 37 18.02 -0.22 -12.74
CA GLN A 37 18.93 0.02 -11.62
C GLN A 37 18.96 1.51 -11.24
N SER A 38 18.79 1.80 -9.94
CA SER A 38 18.73 3.17 -9.41
C SER A 38 19.04 3.23 -7.93
N GLU A 39 19.77 4.26 -7.51
CA GLU A 39 19.97 4.60 -6.09
C GLU A 39 18.73 5.28 -5.45
N LYS A 40 17.75 5.69 -6.25
CA LYS A 40 16.50 6.23 -5.74
C LYS A 40 15.50 5.11 -5.47
N PRO A 41 14.62 5.24 -4.47
CA PRO A 41 13.50 4.33 -4.27
C PRO A 41 12.67 4.22 -5.54
N VAL A 42 12.13 3.03 -5.82
CA VAL A 42 11.11 2.86 -6.88
C VAL A 42 9.91 3.76 -6.59
N LEU A 43 9.50 3.79 -5.32
CA LEU A 43 8.48 4.72 -4.82
C LEU A 43 8.62 4.82 -3.30
N ASP A 44 8.60 6.04 -2.76
CA ASP A 44 8.69 6.25 -1.31
C ASP A 44 7.40 5.87 -0.58
N TRP A 45 7.39 5.93 0.74
CA TRP A 45 6.24 5.58 1.57
C TRP A 45 4.97 6.35 1.19
N HIS A 46 3.93 5.62 0.80
CA HIS A 46 2.66 6.15 0.33
C HIS A 46 1.53 5.13 0.50
N CYS A 47 0.30 5.54 0.30
CA CYS A 47 -0.78 4.64 -0.09
C CYS A 47 -1.25 4.98 -1.51
N ASP A 48 -1.64 3.98 -2.28
CA ASP A 48 -1.94 4.18 -3.71
C ASP A 48 -3.11 5.13 -3.97
N THR A 49 -4.08 5.15 -3.09
CA THR A 49 -5.24 6.05 -3.21
C THR A 49 -4.91 7.52 -3.03
N ALA A 50 -3.73 7.84 -2.45
CA ALA A 50 -3.25 9.22 -2.34
C ALA A 50 -2.70 9.76 -3.67
N TYR A 51 -2.29 8.87 -4.58
CA TYR A 51 -1.70 9.22 -5.88
C TYR A 51 -2.71 9.30 -7.02
N SER A 52 -3.99 9.34 -6.73
CA SER A 52 -4.99 9.31 -7.83
C SER A 52 -4.84 10.47 -8.82
N GLY A 53 -3.97 11.47 -8.54
CA GLY A 53 -3.72 12.64 -9.39
C GLY A 53 -4.98 13.44 -9.68
N ARG A 54 -6.12 12.96 -9.22
CA ARG A 54 -7.42 13.57 -9.37
C ARG A 54 -7.70 14.36 -8.11
N LEU A 55 -7.98 15.63 -8.28
CA LEU A 55 -8.50 16.52 -7.24
C LEU A 55 -9.89 16.07 -6.73
N ASP A 56 -10.33 14.88 -7.14
CA ASP A 56 -11.61 14.32 -6.76
C ASP A 56 -11.49 13.63 -5.39
N VAL A 57 -11.83 14.37 -4.37
CA VAL A 57 -11.88 13.89 -2.98
C VAL A 57 -12.72 12.62 -2.85
N LYS A 58 -13.79 12.47 -3.63
CA LYS A 58 -14.66 11.28 -3.61
C LYS A 58 -13.89 10.01 -3.99
N ASN A 59 -12.99 10.09 -4.96
CA ASN A 59 -12.15 8.93 -5.33
C ASN A 59 -11.12 8.59 -4.26
N PHE A 60 -10.59 9.59 -3.56
CA PHE A 60 -9.63 9.39 -2.48
C PHE A 60 -10.27 8.67 -1.27
N ILE A 61 -11.49 9.06 -0.91
CA ILE A 61 -12.20 8.53 0.26
C ILE A 61 -13.08 7.33 -0.04
N ASN A 62 -13.39 7.06 -1.30
CA ASN A 62 -14.26 5.94 -1.66
C ASN A 62 -13.56 4.62 -1.38
N GLN A 63 -13.99 3.94 -0.30
CA GLN A 63 -13.47 2.64 0.10
C GLN A 63 -13.81 1.52 -0.90
N GLU A 64 -14.81 1.73 -1.76
CA GLU A 64 -15.13 0.79 -2.84
C GLU A 64 -14.03 0.72 -3.89
N ASN A 65 -13.15 1.73 -3.96
CA ASN A 65 -11.96 1.72 -4.79
C ASN A 65 -10.78 0.89 -4.22
N TYR A 66 -10.98 0.28 -3.06
CA TYR A 66 -10.02 -0.64 -2.48
C TYR A 66 -9.70 -1.80 -3.42
N ALA A 67 -8.43 -2.08 -3.59
CA ALA A 67 -7.98 -3.18 -4.41
C ALA A 67 -6.96 -4.06 -3.68
N ILE A 68 -6.96 -5.34 -4.01
CA ILE A 68 -5.92 -6.29 -3.63
C ILE A 68 -4.97 -6.43 -4.82
N LYS A 69 -3.69 -6.27 -4.55
CA LYS A 69 -2.62 -6.39 -5.52
C LYS A 69 -1.83 -7.66 -5.29
N PHE A 70 -1.60 -8.38 -6.38
CA PHE A 70 -0.73 -9.53 -6.48
C PHE A 70 0.50 -9.11 -7.28
N PHE A 71 1.64 -8.99 -6.63
CA PHE A 71 2.92 -8.73 -7.30
C PHE A 71 3.71 -10.01 -7.42
N PHE A 72 3.96 -10.45 -8.66
CA PHE A 72 4.83 -11.56 -8.99
C PHE A 72 6.18 -11.00 -9.44
N TYR A 73 7.24 -11.36 -8.74
CA TYR A 73 8.57 -10.89 -9.08
C TYR A 73 9.24 -11.81 -10.10
N LEU A 74 9.68 -11.23 -11.21
CA LEU A 74 10.41 -11.93 -12.28
C LEU A 74 11.93 -11.77 -12.13
N THR A 75 12.37 -11.03 -11.12
CA THR A 75 13.75 -10.90 -10.62
C THR A 75 13.76 -11.11 -9.12
N ASP A 76 14.91 -11.43 -8.53
CA ASP A 76 15.07 -11.42 -7.08
C ASP A 76 14.89 -9.99 -6.56
N VAL A 77 14.20 -9.81 -5.43
CA VAL A 77 14.04 -8.53 -4.75
C VAL A 77 14.48 -8.61 -3.29
N SER A 78 15.12 -7.54 -2.82
CA SER A 78 15.63 -7.41 -1.45
C SER A 78 15.58 -5.95 -1.00
N SER A 79 16.01 -5.65 0.22
CA SER A 79 16.01 -4.31 0.81
C SER A 79 16.65 -3.23 -0.07
N ASP A 80 17.67 -3.61 -0.84
CA ASP A 80 18.38 -2.73 -1.79
C ASP A 80 18.12 -3.09 -3.26
N ASN A 81 17.16 -3.94 -3.53
CA ASN A 81 16.81 -4.35 -4.89
C ASN A 81 15.31 -4.46 -5.14
N GLY A 82 14.60 -3.38 -4.92
CA GLY A 82 13.23 -3.17 -5.37
C GLY A 82 12.16 -3.96 -4.62
N CYS A 83 12.40 -4.45 -3.40
CA CYS A 83 11.37 -5.12 -2.63
C CYS A 83 10.24 -4.18 -2.22
N LEU A 84 9.08 -4.75 -1.95
CA LEU A 84 7.98 -4.03 -1.34
C LEU A 84 8.13 -4.08 0.18
N SER A 85 7.96 -2.92 0.82
CA SER A 85 7.81 -2.80 2.27
C SER A 85 6.40 -2.33 2.59
N TYR A 86 5.80 -2.87 3.65
CA TYR A 86 4.44 -2.55 4.04
C TYR A 86 4.35 -2.37 5.55
N ILE A 87 3.80 -1.26 6.02
CA ILE A 87 3.59 -1.01 7.45
C ILE A 87 2.32 -1.74 7.90
N PRO A 88 2.42 -2.75 8.78
CA PRO A 88 1.26 -3.51 9.25
C PRO A 88 0.17 -2.61 9.83
N GLU A 89 -1.09 -2.92 9.54
CA GLU A 89 -2.29 -2.22 10.02
C GLU A 89 -2.40 -0.74 9.61
N SER A 90 -1.50 -0.24 8.76
CA SER A 90 -1.54 1.15 8.29
C SER A 90 -2.77 1.48 7.42
N ASN A 91 -3.45 0.47 6.90
CA ASN A 91 -4.74 0.62 6.23
C ASN A 91 -5.83 1.19 7.18
N LYS A 92 -5.76 0.91 8.48
CA LYS A 92 -6.65 1.52 9.48
C LYS A 92 -6.41 3.03 9.60
N ILE A 93 -5.13 3.44 9.57
CA ILE A 93 -4.72 4.84 9.59
C ILE A 93 -5.25 5.58 8.36
N THR A 94 -4.98 5.04 7.18
CA THR A 94 -5.46 5.65 5.93
C THR A 94 -6.98 5.68 5.85
N TYR A 95 -7.68 4.67 6.40
CA TYR A 95 -9.12 4.67 6.54
C TYR A 95 -9.61 5.85 7.37
N ALA A 96 -9.06 6.05 8.59
CA ALA A 96 -9.48 7.13 9.48
C ALA A 96 -9.26 8.51 8.85
N LEU A 97 -8.14 8.70 8.13
CA LEU A 97 -7.86 9.94 7.43
C LEU A 97 -8.84 10.19 6.28
N LYS A 98 -9.11 9.16 5.47
CA LYS A 98 -10.10 9.25 4.39
C LYS A 98 -11.48 9.59 4.93
N LYS A 99 -11.88 8.92 6.01
CA LYS A 99 -13.16 9.19 6.66
C LYS A 99 -13.22 10.62 7.19
N GLY A 100 -12.15 11.10 7.84
CA GLY A 100 -12.08 12.47 8.34
C GLY A 100 -12.14 13.53 7.24
N ILE A 101 -11.52 13.27 6.08
CA ILE A 101 -11.63 14.14 4.89
C ILE A 101 -13.07 14.13 4.36
N PHE A 102 -13.69 12.96 4.30
CA PHE A 102 -15.09 12.82 3.87
C PHE A 102 -16.07 13.57 4.78
N ASP A 103 -15.87 13.45 6.08
CA ASP A 103 -16.71 14.12 7.09
C ASP A 103 -16.42 15.62 7.22
N GLY A 104 -15.41 16.13 6.49
CA GLY A 104 -15.00 17.53 6.58
C GLY A 104 -14.20 17.90 7.83
N THR A 105 -13.81 16.90 8.64
CA THR A 105 -12.99 17.11 9.85
C THR A 105 -11.53 17.36 9.52
N LEU A 106 -10.99 16.64 8.54
CA LEU A 106 -9.61 16.79 8.08
C LEU A 106 -9.55 17.48 6.71
N LYS A 107 -8.51 18.30 6.54
CA LYS A 107 -8.25 18.95 5.24
C LYS A 107 -7.71 17.94 4.23
N TYR A 108 -8.25 17.97 3.02
CA TYR A 108 -7.73 17.19 1.90
C TYR A 108 -6.32 17.65 1.52
N LYS A 109 -5.46 16.68 1.22
CA LYS A 109 -4.13 16.88 0.67
C LYS A 109 -3.92 15.86 -0.47
N PRO A 110 -3.52 16.28 -1.69
CA PRO A 110 -3.43 15.39 -2.84
C PRO A 110 -2.36 14.30 -2.70
N TYR A 111 -1.33 14.55 -1.91
CA TYR A 111 -0.25 13.61 -1.63
C TYR A 111 0.08 13.59 -0.15
N TRP A 112 0.25 12.40 0.41
CA TRP A 112 0.60 12.16 1.80
C TRP A 112 1.90 11.36 1.89
N SER A 113 2.94 11.97 2.43
CA SER A 113 4.17 11.28 2.83
C SER A 113 3.97 10.58 4.18
N LEU A 114 4.91 9.70 4.55
CA LEU A 114 4.89 9.06 5.87
C LEU A 114 4.88 10.09 7.00
N ASN A 115 5.64 11.18 6.85
CA ASN A 115 5.65 12.25 7.85
C ASN A 115 4.30 12.97 7.94
N ASP A 116 3.60 13.16 6.82
CA ASP A 116 2.27 13.76 6.85
C ASP A 116 1.27 12.89 7.62
N TYR A 117 1.29 11.57 7.40
CA TYR A 117 0.47 10.64 8.17
C TYR A 117 0.78 10.73 9.67
N ARG A 118 2.06 10.75 10.03
CA ARG A 118 2.48 10.83 11.43
C ARG A 118 2.11 12.16 12.09
N ASN A 119 2.30 13.28 11.39
CA ASN A 119 2.03 14.60 11.92
C ASN A 119 0.54 14.81 12.15
N VAL A 120 -0.29 14.54 11.15
CA VAL A 120 -1.75 14.78 11.26
C VAL A 120 -2.40 13.96 12.37
N ILE A 121 -1.93 12.73 12.61
CA ILE A 121 -2.43 11.87 13.70
C ILE A 121 -2.10 12.47 15.07
N GLN A 122 -1.00 13.19 15.21
CA GLN A 122 -0.55 13.80 16.47
C GLN A 122 -1.11 15.20 16.68
N GLU A 123 -1.76 15.81 15.69
CA GLU A 123 -2.40 17.09 15.83
C GLU A 123 -3.60 16.98 16.80
N LYS A 124 -3.59 17.78 17.87
CA LYS A 124 -4.60 17.75 18.93
C LYS A 124 -6.04 17.85 18.40
N GLU A 125 -6.23 18.61 17.33
CA GLU A 125 -7.51 18.80 16.66
C GLU A 125 -8.07 17.51 16.09
N TYR A 126 -7.21 16.64 15.51
CA TYR A 126 -7.63 15.44 14.80
C TYR A 126 -7.48 14.15 15.60
N TYR A 127 -6.61 14.17 16.63
CA TYR A 127 -6.30 12.98 17.42
C TYR A 127 -7.55 12.30 17.99
N ASN A 128 -8.42 13.06 18.65
CA ASN A 128 -9.63 12.49 19.27
C ASN A 128 -10.58 11.89 18.23
N TYR A 129 -10.73 12.54 17.08
CA TYR A 129 -11.54 12.02 15.97
C TYR A 129 -10.99 10.67 15.47
N ILE A 130 -9.68 10.62 15.20
CA ILE A 130 -9.00 9.42 14.69
C ILE A 130 -9.04 8.29 15.74
N LYS A 131 -8.76 8.62 17.01
CA LYS A 131 -8.82 7.68 18.13
C LYS A 131 -10.21 7.04 18.28
N ASN A 132 -11.28 7.81 18.13
CA ASN A 132 -12.65 7.29 18.21
C ASN A 132 -12.99 6.34 17.05
N LEU A 133 -12.32 6.47 15.90
CA LEU A 133 -12.55 5.59 14.74
C LEU A 133 -11.77 4.29 14.79
N ILE A 134 -10.52 4.32 15.24
CA ILE A 134 -9.59 3.18 15.09
C ILE A 134 -8.94 2.69 16.38
N GLY A 135 -9.15 3.38 17.49
CA GLY A 135 -8.56 3.08 18.79
C GLY A 135 -7.17 3.71 19.00
N GLU A 136 -6.81 3.96 20.25
CA GLU A 136 -5.54 4.56 20.65
C GLU A 136 -4.36 3.59 20.43
N ASP A 137 -4.58 2.32 20.71
CA ASP A 137 -3.59 1.25 20.52
C ASP A 137 -3.09 1.13 19.07
N VAL A 138 -3.98 1.33 18.10
CA VAL A 138 -3.63 1.34 16.67
C VAL A 138 -2.78 2.57 16.34
N ILE A 139 -3.13 3.73 16.88
CA ILE A 139 -2.37 4.97 16.71
C ILE A 139 -0.97 4.82 17.29
N ASP A 140 -0.86 4.41 18.56
CA ASP A 140 0.41 4.26 19.25
C ASP A 140 1.32 3.24 18.58
N LYS A 141 0.75 2.10 18.18
CA LYS A 141 1.47 1.09 17.42
C LYS A 141 2.01 1.68 16.12
N PHE A 142 1.18 2.37 15.33
CA PHE A 142 1.61 2.98 14.07
C PHE A 142 2.71 4.02 14.30
N LEU A 143 2.54 4.94 15.24
CA LEU A 143 3.53 5.98 15.54
C LEU A 143 4.87 5.36 15.98
N LYS A 144 4.83 4.29 16.78
CA LYS A 144 6.01 3.55 17.23
C LYS A 144 6.74 2.89 16.07
N ILE A 145 6.04 2.06 15.27
CA ILE A 145 6.68 1.26 14.22
C ILE A 145 7.10 2.07 12.99
N SER A 146 6.49 3.23 12.75
CA SER A 146 6.80 4.12 11.63
C SER A 146 7.85 5.20 11.95
N ASN A 147 8.36 5.25 13.19
CA ASN A 147 9.42 6.17 13.59
C ASN A 147 10.82 5.61 13.34
N PHE A 148 11.19 5.48 12.08
CA PHE A 148 12.45 4.83 11.67
C PHE A 148 13.73 5.59 12.09
N LYS A 149 13.62 6.87 12.47
CA LYS A 149 14.79 7.67 12.90
C LYS A 149 15.18 7.43 14.35
N GLU A 150 14.18 7.27 15.20
CA GLU A 150 14.36 7.19 16.65
C GLU A 150 14.21 5.76 17.18
N ASN A 151 13.60 4.88 16.40
CA ASN A 151 13.35 3.53 16.82
C ASN A 151 14.57 2.62 16.59
N LYS A 152 15.09 2.03 17.67
CA LYS A 152 16.23 1.08 17.58
C LYS A 152 15.83 -0.28 17.00
N ILE A 153 14.56 -0.65 17.08
CA ILE A 153 14.04 -1.95 16.64
C ILE A 153 13.54 -1.90 15.20
N TYR A 154 12.76 -0.88 14.87
CA TYR A 154 12.14 -0.76 13.55
C TYR A 154 12.93 0.22 12.67
N SER A 155 13.87 -0.31 11.89
CA SER A 155 14.49 0.45 10.80
C SER A 155 13.53 0.55 9.61
N LYS A 156 13.81 1.46 8.68
CA LYS A 156 13.01 1.56 7.45
C LYS A 156 12.97 0.26 6.63
N ASN A 157 13.94 -0.62 6.82
CA ASN A 157 14.05 -1.90 6.12
C ASN A 157 13.42 -3.06 6.89
N PHE A 158 12.96 -2.84 8.12
CA PHE A 158 12.35 -3.89 8.95
C PHE A 158 11.14 -4.56 8.28
N PHE A 159 10.40 -3.82 7.49
CA PHE A 159 9.21 -4.30 6.79
C PHE A 159 9.46 -4.70 5.34
N ASP A 160 10.71 -4.84 4.94
CA ASP A 160 11.10 -5.23 3.58
C ASP A 160 10.78 -6.72 3.37
N ASN A 161 10.07 -7.00 2.28
CA ASN A 161 9.72 -8.36 1.89
C ASN A 161 10.69 -8.84 0.82
N GLU A 162 11.72 -9.57 1.24
CA GLU A 162 12.69 -10.18 0.33
C GLU A 162 12.08 -11.41 -0.33
N ILE A 163 12.01 -11.41 -1.65
CA ILE A 163 11.32 -12.45 -2.41
C ILE A 163 12.19 -12.87 -3.58
N LYS A 164 12.35 -14.19 -3.75
CA LYS A 164 13.06 -14.76 -4.88
C LYS A 164 12.22 -14.68 -6.16
N LYS A 165 12.90 -14.64 -7.29
CA LYS A 165 12.29 -14.74 -8.63
C LYS A 165 11.27 -15.88 -8.68
N GLY A 166 10.08 -15.58 -9.20
CA GLY A 166 8.95 -16.51 -9.25
C GLY A 166 8.05 -16.46 -8.02
N GLY A 167 8.47 -15.81 -6.94
CA GLY A 167 7.64 -15.57 -5.76
C GLY A 167 6.69 -14.39 -5.94
N ALA A 168 5.75 -14.26 -5.01
CA ALA A 168 4.73 -13.21 -5.05
C ALA A 168 4.44 -12.66 -3.67
N ILE A 169 3.94 -11.42 -3.64
CA ILE A 169 3.34 -10.80 -2.46
C ILE A 169 1.93 -10.36 -2.77
N ILE A 170 1.04 -10.52 -1.80
CA ILE A 170 -0.35 -10.06 -1.87
C ILE A 170 -0.52 -8.98 -0.79
N PHE A 171 -1.06 -7.84 -1.16
CA PHE A 171 -1.27 -6.75 -0.22
C PHE A 171 -2.45 -5.86 -0.61
N ASP A 172 -2.94 -5.16 0.40
CA ASP A 172 -3.97 -4.13 0.30
C ASP A 172 -3.33 -2.80 -0.12
N GLU A 173 -3.78 -2.23 -1.24
CA GLU A 173 -3.26 -0.96 -1.74
C GLU A 173 -3.53 0.25 -0.83
N THR A 174 -4.48 0.13 0.10
CA THR A 174 -4.83 1.22 1.01
C THR A 174 -3.86 1.38 2.18
N GLY A 175 -3.09 0.33 2.50
CA GLY A 175 -2.04 0.44 3.51
C GLY A 175 -0.82 1.22 3.02
N ILE A 176 -0.04 1.74 3.97
CA ILE A 176 1.17 2.51 3.68
C ILE A 176 2.30 1.57 3.32
N HIS A 177 2.81 1.72 2.10
CA HIS A 177 3.85 0.87 1.55
C HIS A 177 4.87 1.67 0.72
N ARG A 178 5.98 1.04 0.36
CA ARG A 178 7.01 1.59 -0.53
C ARG A 178 7.62 0.53 -1.42
N GLY A 179 8.27 0.94 -2.53
CA GLY A 179 9.23 0.13 -3.26
C GLY A 179 10.65 0.59 -2.95
N SER A 180 11.53 -0.31 -2.48
CA SER A 180 12.92 0.03 -2.19
C SER A 180 13.70 0.42 -3.46
N LYS A 181 14.91 0.94 -3.31
CA LYS A 181 15.79 1.23 -4.45
C LYS A 181 16.21 -0.05 -5.17
N THR A 182 16.59 0.07 -6.43
CA THR A 182 17.07 -1.02 -7.28
C THR A 182 18.60 -0.93 -7.46
N LYS A 183 19.34 -0.92 -6.36
CA LYS A 183 20.77 -0.63 -6.34
C LYS A 183 21.62 -1.66 -7.11
N PHE A 184 21.24 -2.94 -7.06
CA PHE A 184 22.08 -4.03 -7.56
C PHE A 184 21.53 -4.69 -8.84
N GLY A 185 20.53 -4.10 -9.47
CA GLY A 185 19.99 -4.61 -10.72
C GLY A 185 18.56 -4.17 -10.99
N ASP A 186 18.09 -4.51 -12.16
CA ASP A 186 16.73 -4.18 -12.58
C ASP A 186 15.69 -4.97 -11.80
N ARG A 187 14.57 -4.35 -11.52
CA ARG A 187 13.38 -4.99 -10.95
C ARG A 187 12.35 -5.19 -12.04
N ILE A 188 11.92 -6.44 -12.20
CA ILE A 188 10.84 -6.81 -13.11
C ILE A 188 9.71 -7.44 -12.29
N ALA A 189 8.51 -6.90 -12.41
CA ALA A 189 7.35 -7.42 -11.71
C ALA A 189 6.09 -7.40 -12.59
N LEU A 190 5.27 -8.43 -12.43
CA LEU A 190 3.94 -8.53 -13.01
C LEU A 190 2.90 -8.32 -11.92
N ARG A 191 1.99 -7.37 -12.12
CA ARG A 191 0.92 -7.06 -11.16
C ARG A 191 -0.43 -7.44 -11.73
N PHE A 192 -1.21 -8.16 -10.92
CA PHE A 192 -2.65 -8.28 -11.10
C PHE A 192 -3.34 -7.53 -9.98
N PHE A 193 -4.39 -6.77 -10.28
CA PHE A 193 -5.16 -6.16 -9.22
C PHE A 193 -6.65 -6.37 -9.40
N TYR A 194 -7.27 -6.75 -8.29
CA TYR A 194 -8.67 -7.10 -8.19
C TYR A 194 -9.39 -6.08 -7.30
N LYS A 195 -10.59 -5.71 -7.72
CA LYS A 195 -11.52 -4.90 -6.93
C LYS A 195 -12.77 -5.71 -6.62
N ARG A 196 -13.52 -5.25 -5.64
CA ARG A 196 -14.86 -5.72 -5.40
C ARG A 196 -15.70 -5.57 -6.67
N ASN A 197 -16.59 -6.53 -6.91
CA ASN A 197 -17.47 -6.48 -8.07
C ASN A 197 -18.80 -5.86 -7.62
N ASN A 198 -18.82 -4.55 -7.48
CA ASN A 198 -20.04 -3.78 -7.25
C ASN A 198 -20.83 -3.65 -8.53
#